data_865c6c7b6fa147751ac697425b154229
#
_entry.id   865c6c7b6fa147751ac697425b154229
#
_cell.length_a   1.000
_cell.length_b   1.000
_cell.length_c   1.000
_cell.angle_alpha   90.00
_cell.angle_beta   90.00
_cell.angle_gamma   90.00
#
_symmetry.space_group_name_H-M   'P 1'
#
loop_
_entity.id
_entity.type
_entity.pdbx_description
1 polymer ?
#
loop_
_entity_poly.entity_id
_entity_poly.type
_entity_poly.pdbx_seq_one_letter_code
_entity_poly.pdbx_strand_id
1 'polypeptide(L)'
;MSAVGTTGLQAPSRHLNRWWYVITGFVTLLFGTSTVNVLFNVLGKPMTEEFGWDRSVIANGLSLETVMVGVSIVILGFLIDRYGPKMPSVPMALAFGIGLMLMSALPNNEMLFFALCIVIGAGAGAVNPVAHSTVVSAWFQDRRGMALGVLMAGLGACGVLMPYLANWVLGMGGWRVAFLVIGAVCTVIPASVYAFVTRMPAEHDAERTAARLQGRMAGESLLTVARKYRQFWLLSVAIFVVSSATFGLMSQVVPMTTDKGISQGTAVSILSVLSLASISARLLAGYLLDRFYAPVIGSIIFALCAVGVFLMITSSEIGLLFVGSALIGLGLGSEGDLAAYMVSRYFPKHSYGRVLGFIYFLYAQGAAFGIFLLGQIYGATGSYSAGAIPIIVLVGIGIACLLMMGSYRFTLDHKQVDAADEAQETMTSPVSN
;
A
#
# COMPACT_ATOMS: atom_id res chain seq x y z
N MET A 1 65.22 -5.31 0.03
CA MET A 1 64.47 -6.03 -1.03
C MET A 1 63.00 -5.70 -0.83
N SER A 2 62.47 -5.07 -1.81
CA SER A 2 61.26 -4.27 -1.88
C SER A 2 59.99 -5.05 -1.67
N ALA A 3 59.09 -4.49 -0.82
CA ALA A 3 57.70 -4.88 -0.76
C ALA A 3 56.95 -4.20 -1.89
N VAL A 4 56.42 -5.01 -2.82
CA VAL A 4 55.54 -4.57 -3.89
C VAL A 4 54.14 -4.31 -3.30
N GLY A 5 53.79 -3.03 -3.22
CA GLY A 5 52.43 -2.60 -2.92
C GLY A 5 51.54 -2.85 -4.13
N THR A 6 50.63 -3.79 -4.01
CA THR A 6 49.48 -3.91 -4.96
C THR A 6 48.43 -2.86 -4.62
N THR A 7 48.56 -1.67 -5.22
CA THR A 7 47.48 -0.71 -5.32
C THR A 7 46.39 -1.29 -6.24
N GLY A 8 45.42 -1.96 -5.64
CA GLY A 8 44.19 -2.32 -6.34
C GLY A 8 43.50 -1.04 -6.81
N LEU A 9 43.54 -0.80 -8.11
CA LEU A 9 42.70 0.20 -8.77
C LEU A 9 41.24 -0.14 -8.55
N GLN A 10 40.65 0.39 -7.47
CA GLN A 10 39.19 0.46 -7.34
C GLN A 10 38.69 1.40 -8.44
N ALA A 11 38.06 0.82 -9.45
CA ALA A 11 37.33 1.60 -10.43
C ALA A 11 36.37 2.55 -9.71
N PRO A 12 36.28 3.84 -10.10
CA PRO A 12 35.39 4.78 -9.48
C PRO A 12 33.96 4.28 -9.68
N SER A 13 33.36 3.75 -8.62
CA SER A 13 31.95 3.44 -8.60
C SER A 13 31.22 4.79 -8.81
N ARG A 14 30.63 4.98 -9.99
CA ARG A 14 29.70 6.10 -10.22
C ARG A 14 28.56 5.97 -9.22
N HIS A 15 28.71 6.57 -8.04
CA HIS A 15 27.64 6.68 -7.06
C HIS A 15 26.60 7.61 -7.67
N LEU A 16 25.50 7.01 -8.16
CA LEU A 16 24.29 7.76 -8.43
C LEU A 16 23.93 8.54 -7.16
N ASN A 17 23.55 9.81 -7.29
CA ASN A 17 23.05 10.57 -6.14
C ASN A 17 21.94 9.76 -5.48
N ARG A 18 22.01 9.53 -4.16
CA ARG A 18 21.07 8.70 -3.40
C ARG A 18 19.60 9.07 -3.63
N TRP A 19 19.30 10.32 -4.01
CA TRP A 19 17.97 10.78 -4.36
C TRP A 19 17.40 10.13 -5.63
N TRP A 20 18.22 9.61 -6.51
CA TRP A 20 17.74 8.85 -7.67
C TRP A 20 16.96 7.60 -7.28
N TYR A 21 17.34 6.93 -6.18
CA TYR A 21 16.57 5.78 -5.67
C TYR A 21 15.19 6.18 -5.18
N VAL A 22 15.05 7.38 -4.63
CA VAL A 22 13.77 7.93 -4.18
C VAL A 22 12.90 8.32 -5.38
N ILE A 23 13.46 9.08 -6.34
CA ILE A 23 12.74 9.54 -7.53
C ILE A 23 12.27 8.36 -8.38
N THR A 24 13.15 7.39 -8.65
CA THR A 24 12.79 6.21 -9.44
C THR A 24 11.80 5.31 -8.71
N GLY A 25 11.90 5.21 -7.40
CA GLY A 25 10.91 4.54 -6.57
C GLY A 25 9.55 5.24 -6.61
N PHE A 26 9.51 6.58 -6.48
CA PHE A 26 8.30 7.39 -6.66
C PHE A 26 7.63 7.11 -8.01
N VAL A 27 8.41 7.14 -9.11
CA VAL A 27 7.89 6.87 -10.46
C VAL A 27 7.39 5.43 -10.57
N THR A 28 8.06 4.45 -9.97
CA THR A 28 7.57 3.06 -9.94
C THR A 28 6.26 2.94 -9.18
N LEU A 29 6.09 3.63 -8.05
CA LEU A 29 4.85 3.60 -7.28
C LEU A 29 3.71 4.38 -7.97
N LEU A 30 4.02 5.39 -8.77
CA LEU A 30 3.06 6.09 -9.62
C LEU A 30 2.40 5.14 -10.63
N PHE A 31 3.14 4.16 -11.16
CA PHE A 31 2.66 3.11 -12.06
C PHE A 31 2.56 1.74 -11.35
N GLY A 32 2.36 1.75 -10.04
CA GLY A 32 2.36 0.56 -9.19
C GLY A 32 0.98 -0.06 -8.99
N THR A 33 0.83 -0.78 -7.89
CA THR A 33 -0.37 -1.57 -7.56
C THR A 33 -1.67 -0.79 -7.59
N SER A 34 -1.66 0.48 -7.18
CA SER A 34 -2.85 1.32 -7.20
C SER A 34 -3.43 1.54 -8.61
N THR A 35 -2.61 1.39 -9.66
CA THR A 35 -3.04 1.48 -11.05
C THR A 35 -4.14 0.47 -11.38
N VAL A 36 -4.05 -0.76 -10.86
CA VAL A 36 -5.03 -1.82 -11.13
C VAL A 36 -6.41 -1.42 -10.64
N ASN A 37 -6.49 -0.96 -9.39
CA ASN A 37 -7.74 -0.50 -8.80
C ASN A 37 -8.36 0.65 -9.62
N VAL A 38 -7.54 1.62 -10.04
CA VAL A 38 -7.99 2.74 -10.87
C VAL A 38 -8.47 2.26 -12.25
N LEU A 39 -7.72 1.37 -12.90
CA LEU A 39 -8.12 0.85 -14.22
C LEU A 39 -9.46 0.15 -14.15
N PHE A 40 -9.68 -0.75 -13.20
CA PHE A 40 -10.96 -1.43 -13.07
C PHE A 40 -12.10 -0.50 -12.64
N ASN A 41 -11.82 0.58 -11.90
CA ASN A 41 -12.82 1.62 -11.62
C ASN A 41 -13.28 2.35 -12.89
N VAL A 42 -12.33 2.73 -13.77
CA VAL A 42 -12.63 3.54 -14.98
C VAL A 42 -13.06 2.67 -16.15
N LEU A 43 -12.42 1.51 -16.33
CA LEU A 43 -12.59 0.65 -17.50
C LEU A 43 -13.57 -0.52 -17.28
N GLY A 44 -13.91 -0.83 -16.03
CA GLY A 44 -14.75 -1.98 -15.69
C GLY A 44 -16.14 -1.90 -16.29
N LYS A 45 -16.77 -0.72 -16.30
CA LYS A 45 -18.09 -0.53 -16.91
C LYS A 45 -18.09 -0.78 -18.43
N PRO A 46 -17.20 -0.17 -19.23
CA PRO A 46 -17.07 -0.51 -20.66
C PRO A 46 -16.80 -1.99 -20.94
N MET A 47 -16.04 -2.68 -20.06
CA MET A 47 -15.78 -4.11 -20.22
C MET A 47 -17.05 -4.95 -19.98
N THR A 48 -17.81 -4.65 -18.92
CA THR A 48 -19.05 -5.37 -18.61
C THR A 48 -20.12 -5.14 -19.68
N GLU A 49 -20.21 -3.95 -20.23
CA GLU A 49 -21.14 -3.62 -21.32
C GLU A 49 -20.79 -4.37 -22.62
N GLU A 50 -19.50 -4.51 -22.96
CA GLU A 50 -19.10 -5.23 -24.18
C GLU A 50 -19.27 -6.74 -24.06
N PHE A 51 -18.94 -7.33 -22.90
CA PHE A 51 -18.99 -8.79 -22.71
C PHE A 51 -20.34 -9.30 -22.21
N GLY A 52 -21.23 -8.41 -21.76
CA GLY A 52 -22.49 -8.78 -21.09
C GLY A 52 -22.27 -9.37 -19.70
N TRP A 53 -21.13 -9.05 -19.06
CA TRP A 53 -20.80 -9.56 -17.72
C TRP A 53 -21.54 -8.79 -16.63
N ASP A 54 -21.84 -9.50 -15.55
CA ASP A 54 -22.24 -8.86 -14.32
C ASP A 54 -21.06 -8.07 -13.71
N ARG A 55 -21.35 -6.96 -13.03
CA ARG A 55 -20.32 -6.17 -12.35
C ARG A 55 -19.60 -6.93 -11.23
N SER A 56 -20.25 -7.95 -10.68
CA SER A 56 -19.61 -8.83 -9.71
C SER A 56 -18.40 -9.56 -10.29
N VAL A 57 -18.36 -9.83 -11.59
CA VAL A 57 -17.20 -10.45 -12.25
C VAL A 57 -15.96 -9.56 -12.12
N ILE A 58 -16.09 -8.25 -12.40
CA ILE A 58 -15.00 -7.29 -12.26
C ILE A 58 -14.57 -7.17 -10.78
N ALA A 59 -15.52 -7.07 -9.86
CA ALA A 59 -15.23 -7.00 -8.43
C ALA A 59 -14.52 -8.26 -7.91
N ASN A 60 -14.96 -9.44 -8.36
CA ASN A 60 -14.33 -10.72 -8.02
C ASN A 60 -12.89 -10.80 -8.56
N GLY A 61 -12.67 -10.35 -9.81
CA GLY A 61 -11.32 -10.29 -10.39
C GLY A 61 -10.38 -9.36 -9.61
N LEU A 62 -10.86 -8.15 -9.28
CA LEU A 62 -10.09 -7.19 -8.49
C LEU A 62 -9.84 -7.68 -7.06
N SER A 63 -10.82 -8.36 -6.45
CA SER A 63 -10.66 -8.99 -5.14
C SER A 63 -9.58 -10.08 -5.19
N LEU A 64 -9.62 -10.96 -6.20
CA LEU A 64 -8.64 -12.03 -6.39
C LEU A 64 -7.23 -11.48 -6.63
N GLU A 65 -7.11 -10.43 -7.45
CA GLU A 65 -5.85 -9.70 -7.64
C GLU A 65 -5.31 -9.17 -6.31
N THR A 66 -6.16 -8.53 -5.51
CA THR A 66 -5.77 -7.94 -4.21
C THR A 66 -5.36 -9.00 -3.19
N VAL A 67 -6.02 -10.17 -3.16
CA VAL A 67 -5.56 -11.34 -2.36
C VAL A 67 -4.14 -11.72 -2.78
N MET A 68 -3.90 -11.83 -4.08
CA MET A 68 -2.61 -12.21 -4.62
C MET A 68 -1.52 -11.15 -4.37
N VAL A 69 -1.87 -9.86 -4.34
CA VAL A 69 -0.97 -8.77 -3.88
C VAL A 69 -0.48 -9.05 -2.47
N GLY A 70 -1.38 -9.35 -1.53
CA GLY A 70 -1.01 -9.66 -0.15
C GLY A 70 -0.05 -10.84 -0.05
N VAL A 71 -0.31 -11.93 -0.77
CA VAL A 71 0.57 -13.11 -0.85
C VAL A 71 1.91 -12.74 -1.49
N SER A 72 1.87 -12.01 -2.57
CA SER A 72 3.04 -11.58 -3.36
C SER A 72 4.01 -10.73 -2.53
N ILE A 73 3.50 -9.81 -1.70
CA ILE A 73 4.32 -8.98 -0.81
C ILE A 73 5.09 -9.85 0.20
N VAL A 74 4.43 -10.85 0.78
CA VAL A 74 5.07 -11.77 1.74
C VAL A 74 6.16 -12.59 1.05
N ILE A 75 5.87 -13.16 -0.12
CA ILE A 75 6.84 -13.93 -0.92
C ILE A 75 8.01 -13.05 -1.31
N LEU A 76 7.74 -11.82 -1.79
CA LEU A 76 8.79 -10.88 -2.17
C LEU A 76 9.70 -10.52 -0.98
N GLY A 77 9.15 -10.32 0.22
CA GLY A 77 9.93 -10.09 1.43
C GLY A 77 10.97 -11.20 1.65
N PHE A 78 10.56 -12.47 1.61
CA PHE A 78 11.47 -13.62 1.71
C PHE A 78 12.51 -13.67 0.58
N LEU A 79 12.10 -13.35 -0.64
CA LEU A 79 13.00 -13.35 -1.80
C LEU A 79 14.01 -12.20 -1.73
N ILE A 80 13.60 -11.01 -1.27
CA ILE A 80 14.50 -9.87 -1.05
C ILE A 80 15.53 -10.22 0.01
N ASP A 81 15.13 -10.83 1.11
CA ASP A 81 16.06 -11.26 2.16
C ASP A 81 17.07 -12.30 1.66
N ARG A 82 16.67 -13.13 0.71
CA ARG A 82 17.53 -14.18 0.17
C ARG A 82 18.40 -13.74 -1.00
N TYR A 83 17.87 -13.00 -1.95
CA TYR A 83 18.49 -12.72 -3.24
C TYR A 83 18.76 -11.23 -3.48
N GLY A 84 18.34 -10.34 -2.55
CA GLY A 84 18.36 -8.91 -2.77
C GLY A 84 17.13 -8.41 -3.52
N PRO A 85 16.90 -7.07 -3.52
CA PRO A 85 15.69 -6.51 -4.09
C PRO A 85 15.63 -6.62 -5.62
N LYS A 86 16.75 -6.59 -6.33
CA LYS A 86 16.81 -6.57 -7.80
C LYS A 86 16.30 -7.86 -8.43
N MET A 87 16.86 -9.00 -7.99
CA MET A 87 16.65 -10.29 -8.65
C MET A 87 15.18 -10.75 -8.69
N PRO A 88 14.43 -10.71 -7.58
CA PRO A 88 13.02 -11.11 -7.59
C PRO A 88 12.10 -10.03 -8.17
N SER A 89 12.45 -8.74 -8.04
CA SER A 89 11.54 -7.66 -8.44
C SER A 89 11.44 -7.49 -9.96
N VAL A 90 12.49 -7.80 -10.73
CA VAL A 90 12.43 -7.69 -12.19
C VAL A 90 11.37 -8.62 -12.80
N PRO A 91 11.40 -9.95 -12.58
CA PRO A 91 10.41 -10.84 -13.18
C PRO A 91 8.99 -10.55 -12.64
N MET A 92 8.85 -10.15 -11.38
CA MET A 92 7.55 -9.79 -10.81
C MET A 92 7.00 -8.51 -11.45
N ALA A 93 7.82 -7.47 -11.66
CA ALA A 93 7.40 -6.24 -12.34
C ALA A 93 7.02 -6.50 -13.81
N LEU A 94 7.74 -7.39 -14.49
CA LEU A 94 7.37 -7.85 -15.84
C LEU A 94 6.03 -8.59 -15.83
N ALA A 95 5.82 -9.51 -14.90
CA ALA A 95 4.56 -10.25 -14.79
C ALA A 95 3.37 -9.31 -14.54
N PHE A 96 3.54 -8.29 -13.69
CA PHE A 96 2.55 -7.26 -13.41
C PHE A 96 2.14 -6.50 -14.68
N GLY A 97 3.11 -5.90 -15.37
CA GLY A 97 2.83 -5.05 -16.51
C GLY A 97 2.38 -5.85 -17.76
N ILE A 98 3.00 -7.02 -18.04
CA ILE A 98 2.59 -7.91 -19.12
C ILE A 98 1.18 -8.45 -18.87
N GLY A 99 0.84 -8.80 -17.62
CA GLY A 99 -0.51 -9.19 -17.25
C GLY A 99 -1.54 -8.11 -17.58
N LEU A 100 -1.23 -6.83 -17.30
CA LEU A 100 -2.06 -5.70 -17.69
C LEU A 100 -2.17 -5.55 -19.21
N MET A 101 -1.06 -5.71 -19.95
CA MET A 101 -1.08 -5.66 -21.42
C MET A 101 -1.95 -6.77 -22.00
N LEU A 102 -1.87 -7.99 -21.47
CA LEU A 102 -2.66 -9.12 -21.92
C LEU A 102 -4.18 -8.93 -21.71
N MET A 103 -4.60 -8.10 -20.73
CA MET A 103 -5.99 -7.70 -20.60
C MET A 103 -6.53 -7.03 -21.87
N SER A 104 -5.70 -6.34 -22.67
CA SER A 104 -6.13 -5.72 -23.93
C SER A 104 -6.63 -6.72 -24.97
N ALA A 105 -6.11 -7.94 -24.94
CA ALA A 105 -6.46 -9.04 -25.84
C ALA A 105 -7.48 -10.02 -25.23
N LEU A 106 -8.09 -9.66 -24.09
CA LEU A 106 -9.04 -10.53 -23.38
C LEU A 106 -10.27 -10.82 -24.26
N PRO A 107 -10.56 -12.10 -24.57
CA PRO A 107 -11.84 -12.50 -25.18
C PRO A 107 -12.95 -12.53 -24.11
N ASN A 108 -14.18 -12.77 -24.52
CA ASN A 108 -15.29 -12.97 -23.58
C ASN A 108 -15.13 -14.31 -22.84
N ASN A 109 -14.24 -14.34 -21.86
CA ASN A 109 -13.90 -15.52 -21.05
C ASN A 109 -13.51 -15.10 -19.63
N GLU A 110 -14.42 -15.30 -18.68
CA GLU A 110 -14.23 -14.93 -17.27
C GLU A 110 -13.08 -15.72 -16.61
N MET A 111 -12.87 -16.98 -16.98
CA MET A 111 -11.80 -17.79 -16.40
C MET A 111 -10.40 -17.22 -16.76
N LEU A 112 -10.24 -16.79 -18.03
CA LEU A 112 -9.01 -16.12 -18.46
C LEU A 112 -8.84 -14.76 -17.78
N PHE A 113 -9.93 -14.01 -17.59
CA PHE A 113 -9.92 -12.77 -16.83
C PHE A 113 -9.40 -12.99 -15.40
N PHE A 114 -9.94 -13.97 -14.66
CA PHE A 114 -9.46 -14.31 -13.31
C PHE A 114 -8.01 -14.78 -13.30
N ALA A 115 -7.60 -15.59 -14.28
CA ALA A 115 -6.22 -16.03 -14.40
C ALA A 115 -5.25 -14.83 -14.59
N LEU A 116 -5.62 -13.85 -15.41
CA LEU A 116 -4.84 -12.63 -15.58
C LEU A 116 -4.80 -11.78 -14.30
N CYS A 117 -5.91 -11.68 -13.56
CA CYS A 117 -5.94 -11.01 -12.26
C CYS A 117 -4.95 -11.65 -11.26
N ILE A 118 -4.87 -13.00 -11.24
CA ILE A 118 -3.88 -13.73 -10.42
C ILE A 118 -2.45 -13.38 -10.84
N VAL A 119 -2.15 -13.36 -12.14
CA VAL A 119 -0.81 -13.04 -12.64
C VAL A 119 -0.42 -11.59 -12.30
N ILE A 120 -1.35 -10.64 -12.49
CA ILE A 120 -1.16 -9.23 -12.15
C ILE A 120 -0.87 -9.10 -10.64
N GLY A 121 -1.70 -9.69 -9.79
CA GLY A 121 -1.53 -9.64 -8.34
C GLY A 121 -0.24 -10.32 -7.86
N ALA A 122 0.15 -11.45 -8.48
CA ALA A 122 1.42 -12.12 -8.18
C ALA A 122 2.65 -11.26 -8.54
N GLY A 123 2.56 -10.46 -9.61
CA GLY A 123 3.60 -9.51 -10.00
C GLY A 123 3.61 -8.22 -9.16
N ALA A 124 2.48 -7.87 -8.57
CA ALA A 124 2.26 -6.57 -7.92
C ALA A 124 3.12 -6.33 -6.67
N GLY A 125 3.65 -7.38 -6.04
CA GLY A 125 4.59 -7.25 -4.92
C GLY A 125 5.78 -6.37 -5.25
N ALA A 126 6.34 -6.46 -6.46
CA ALA A 126 7.49 -5.67 -6.89
C ALA A 126 7.17 -4.18 -7.03
N VAL A 127 5.96 -3.84 -7.45
CA VAL A 127 5.50 -2.45 -7.64
C VAL A 127 4.76 -1.89 -6.43
N ASN A 128 4.94 -2.55 -5.28
CA ASN A 128 4.44 -2.15 -3.96
C ASN A 128 5.54 -1.37 -3.20
N PRO A 129 5.20 -0.53 -2.23
CA PRO A 129 6.16 0.24 -1.43
C PRO A 129 7.27 -0.57 -0.75
N VAL A 130 7.02 -1.84 -0.39
CA VAL A 130 7.94 -2.65 0.44
C VAL A 130 9.33 -2.77 -0.18
N ALA A 131 9.42 -3.11 -1.45
CA ALA A 131 10.71 -3.27 -2.13
C ALA A 131 11.50 -1.96 -2.19
N HIS A 132 10.83 -0.86 -2.56
CA HIS A 132 11.48 0.45 -2.68
C HIS A 132 11.82 1.05 -1.32
N SER A 133 10.97 0.90 -0.31
CA SER A 133 11.26 1.39 1.05
C SER A 133 12.46 0.68 1.67
N THR A 134 12.67 -0.60 1.37
CA THR A 134 13.87 -1.34 1.78
C THR A 134 15.14 -0.72 1.19
N VAL A 135 15.13 -0.43 -0.13
CA VAL A 135 16.27 0.19 -0.82
C VAL A 135 16.52 1.61 -0.29
N VAL A 136 15.49 2.44 -0.23
CA VAL A 136 15.61 3.83 0.26
C VAL A 136 16.11 3.86 1.70
N SER A 137 15.60 2.98 2.55
CA SER A 137 16.03 2.89 3.96
C SER A 137 17.49 2.47 4.13
N ALA A 138 18.03 1.69 3.19
CA ALA A 138 19.43 1.31 3.21
C ALA A 138 20.38 2.46 2.79
N TRP A 139 19.92 3.36 1.91
CA TRP A 139 20.71 4.50 1.44
C TRP A 139 20.58 5.77 2.29
N PHE A 140 19.49 5.89 3.07
CA PHE A 140 19.22 7.07 3.90
C PHE A 140 19.19 6.68 5.37
N GLN A 141 20.23 7.00 6.10
CA GLN A 141 20.24 7.01 7.57
C GLN A 141 19.75 8.37 8.07
N ASP A 142 20.37 9.45 7.60
CA ASP A 142 19.88 10.81 7.81
C ASP A 142 18.71 11.13 6.85
N ARG A 143 17.69 11.83 7.33
CA ARG A 143 16.50 12.23 6.55
C ARG A 143 15.70 11.06 5.95
N ARG A 144 15.79 9.86 6.57
CA ARG A 144 15.07 8.67 6.12
C ARG A 144 13.56 8.92 6.01
N GLY A 145 12.97 9.62 6.99
CA GLY A 145 11.54 9.94 6.98
C GLY A 145 11.14 10.78 5.76
N MET A 146 11.91 11.82 5.43
CA MET A 146 11.67 12.65 4.25
C MET A 146 11.78 11.84 2.96
N ALA A 147 12.81 11.00 2.83
CA ALA A 147 13.02 10.17 1.64
C ALA A 147 11.87 9.16 1.44
N LEU A 148 11.41 8.50 2.52
CA LEU A 148 10.25 7.62 2.47
C LEU A 148 8.94 8.38 2.20
N GLY A 149 8.78 9.58 2.75
CA GLY A 149 7.62 10.43 2.46
C GLY A 149 7.51 10.78 0.98
N VAL A 150 8.62 11.21 0.36
CA VAL A 150 8.66 11.48 -1.09
C VAL A 150 8.40 10.22 -1.90
N LEU A 151 8.97 9.08 -1.51
CA LEU A 151 8.71 7.80 -2.14
C LEU A 151 7.21 7.46 -2.12
N MET A 152 6.58 7.54 -0.94
CA MET A 152 5.16 7.20 -0.75
C MET A 152 4.21 8.16 -1.46
N ALA A 153 4.63 9.41 -1.70
CA ALA A 153 3.85 10.36 -2.49
C ALA A 153 3.58 9.84 -3.92
N GLY A 154 4.38 8.89 -4.44
CA GLY A 154 4.13 8.22 -5.71
C GLY A 154 2.80 7.45 -5.74
N LEU A 155 2.41 6.79 -4.64
CA LEU A 155 1.10 6.13 -4.54
C LEU A 155 -0.05 7.13 -4.62
N GLY A 156 0.09 8.24 -3.91
CA GLY A 156 -0.91 9.30 -3.95
C GLY A 156 -1.01 9.95 -5.33
N ALA A 157 0.13 10.21 -5.97
CA ALA A 157 0.18 10.73 -7.33
C ALA A 157 -0.49 9.76 -8.33
N CYS A 158 -0.33 8.43 -8.17
CA CYS A 158 -1.06 7.43 -8.93
C CYS A 158 -2.58 7.65 -8.81
N GLY A 159 -3.09 7.71 -7.57
CA GLY A 159 -4.53 7.88 -7.32
C GLY A 159 -5.11 9.19 -7.87
N VAL A 160 -4.30 10.24 -7.98
CA VAL A 160 -4.73 11.52 -8.55
C VAL A 160 -4.63 11.54 -10.08
N LEU A 161 -3.51 11.10 -10.64
CA LEU A 161 -3.20 11.27 -12.07
C LEU A 161 -3.74 10.12 -12.94
N MET A 162 -3.68 8.90 -12.42
CA MET A 162 -4.02 7.70 -13.20
C MET A 162 -5.50 7.66 -13.65
N PRO A 163 -6.50 8.09 -12.84
CA PRO A 163 -7.89 8.14 -13.31
C PRO A 163 -8.07 9.02 -14.54
N TYR A 164 -7.40 10.19 -14.58
CA TYR A 164 -7.45 11.08 -15.74
C TYR A 164 -6.76 10.47 -16.97
N LEU A 165 -5.58 9.86 -16.77
CA LEU A 165 -4.86 9.18 -17.84
C LEU A 165 -5.69 8.02 -18.40
N ALA A 166 -6.25 7.18 -17.53
CA ALA A 166 -7.09 6.06 -17.96
C ALA A 166 -8.33 6.52 -18.73
N ASN A 167 -9.00 7.57 -18.24
CA ASN A 167 -10.17 8.13 -18.91
C ASN A 167 -9.83 8.80 -20.26
N TRP A 168 -8.67 9.48 -20.34
CA TRP A 168 -8.19 10.09 -21.58
C TRP A 168 -7.89 9.02 -22.65
N VAL A 169 -7.14 7.96 -22.29
CA VAL A 169 -6.81 6.87 -23.21
C VAL A 169 -8.05 6.06 -23.59
N LEU A 170 -9.01 5.87 -22.65
CA LEU A 170 -10.31 5.26 -22.94
C LEU A 170 -11.04 6.00 -24.06
N GLY A 171 -11.02 7.34 -24.06
CA GLY A 171 -11.62 8.18 -25.11
C GLY A 171 -10.92 8.07 -26.47
N MET A 172 -9.66 7.64 -26.54
CA MET A 172 -8.91 7.49 -27.78
C MET A 172 -9.16 6.17 -28.51
N GLY A 173 -9.33 5.06 -27.79
CA GLY A 173 -9.37 3.74 -28.42
C GLY A 173 -10.05 2.65 -27.59
N GLY A 174 -10.84 3.04 -26.61
CA GLY A 174 -11.56 2.11 -25.75
C GLY A 174 -10.67 1.47 -24.65
N TRP A 175 -11.28 0.60 -23.87
CA TRP A 175 -10.63 -0.02 -22.72
C TRP A 175 -9.45 -0.94 -23.10
N ARG A 176 -9.47 -1.57 -24.26
CA ARG A 176 -8.37 -2.41 -24.77
C ARG A 176 -7.10 -1.60 -24.99
N VAL A 177 -7.21 -0.45 -25.63
CA VAL A 177 -6.07 0.45 -25.85
C VAL A 177 -5.57 1.01 -24.52
N ALA A 178 -6.45 1.29 -23.57
CA ALA A 178 -6.06 1.76 -22.25
C ALA A 178 -5.23 0.71 -21.48
N PHE A 179 -5.65 -0.56 -21.45
CA PHE A 179 -4.86 -1.64 -20.85
C PHE A 179 -3.52 -1.85 -21.57
N LEU A 180 -3.48 -1.76 -22.89
CA LEU A 180 -2.25 -1.93 -23.67
C LEU A 180 -1.24 -0.81 -23.36
N VAL A 181 -1.66 0.43 -23.46
CA VAL A 181 -0.78 1.60 -23.28
C VAL A 181 -0.31 1.71 -21.82
N ILE A 182 -1.22 1.65 -20.87
CA ILE A 182 -0.88 1.79 -19.44
C ILE A 182 -0.10 0.54 -18.98
N GLY A 183 -0.48 -0.64 -19.43
CA GLY A 183 0.25 -1.89 -19.17
C GLY A 183 1.69 -1.85 -19.70
N ALA A 184 1.91 -1.30 -20.91
CA ALA A 184 3.25 -1.12 -21.45
C ALA A 184 4.10 -0.18 -20.58
N VAL A 185 3.55 0.92 -20.12
CA VAL A 185 4.22 1.85 -19.19
C VAL A 185 4.54 1.17 -17.86
N CYS A 186 3.57 0.44 -17.29
CA CYS A 186 3.72 -0.35 -16.06
C CYS A 186 4.71 -1.52 -16.20
N THR A 187 4.97 -1.98 -17.42
CA THR A 187 6.01 -2.98 -17.70
C THR A 187 7.39 -2.34 -17.77
N VAL A 188 7.53 -1.34 -18.65
CA VAL A 188 8.83 -0.77 -19.00
C VAL A 188 9.45 -0.01 -17.82
N ILE A 189 8.67 0.85 -17.15
CA ILE A 189 9.21 1.72 -16.10
C ILE A 189 9.67 0.92 -14.89
N PRO A 190 8.85 0.11 -14.20
CA PRO A 190 9.29 -0.61 -13.02
C PRO A 190 10.41 -1.62 -13.33
N ALA A 191 10.29 -2.39 -14.41
CA ALA A 191 11.32 -3.36 -14.79
C ALA A 191 12.68 -2.69 -15.08
N SER A 192 12.68 -1.54 -15.77
CA SER A 192 13.91 -0.77 -16.04
C SER A 192 14.52 -0.22 -14.75
N VAL A 193 13.71 0.31 -13.83
CA VAL A 193 14.19 0.80 -12.55
C VAL A 193 14.87 -0.31 -11.76
N TYR A 194 14.24 -1.49 -11.66
CA TYR A 194 14.86 -2.62 -10.96
C TYR A 194 16.11 -3.16 -11.68
N ALA A 195 16.08 -3.25 -13.00
CA ALA A 195 17.19 -3.79 -13.77
C ALA A 195 18.44 -2.89 -13.74
N PHE A 196 18.26 -1.58 -13.85
CA PHE A 196 19.37 -0.65 -14.10
C PHE A 196 19.71 0.27 -12.94
N VAL A 197 18.70 0.67 -12.14
CA VAL A 197 18.88 1.67 -11.08
C VAL A 197 19.02 1.03 -9.70
N THR A 198 18.18 0.03 -9.37
CA THR A 198 18.12 -0.52 -8.02
C THR A 198 19.40 -1.23 -7.63
N ARG A 199 20.10 -0.69 -6.61
CA ARG A 199 21.32 -1.27 -6.01
C ARG A 199 21.26 -1.08 -4.50
N MET A 200 21.81 -2.04 -3.76
CA MET A 200 22.00 -1.91 -2.31
C MET A 200 23.40 -1.37 -1.99
N PRO A 201 23.59 -0.66 -0.87
CA PRO A 201 24.93 -0.35 -0.38
C PRO A 201 25.71 -1.64 -0.10
N ALA A 202 27.01 -1.66 -0.40
CA ALA A 202 27.87 -2.84 -0.21
C ALA A 202 27.93 -3.27 1.28
N GLU A 203 27.92 -2.33 2.20
CA GLU A 203 27.89 -2.56 3.66
C GLU A 203 26.64 -3.32 4.09
N HIS A 204 25.48 -2.97 3.52
CA HIS A 204 24.20 -3.61 3.83
C HIS A 204 24.11 -5.04 3.31
N ASP A 205 24.74 -5.34 2.20
CA ASP A 205 24.83 -6.71 1.65
C ASP A 205 25.76 -7.58 2.53
N ALA A 206 26.83 -7.01 3.08
CA ALA A 206 27.72 -7.69 4.00
C ALA A 206 27.04 -7.97 5.35
N GLU A 207 26.34 -6.99 5.94
CA GLU A 207 25.58 -7.15 7.18
C GLU A 207 24.47 -8.20 7.03
N ARG A 208 23.76 -8.20 5.92
CA ARG A 208 22.74 -9.18 5.58
C ARG A 208 23.31 -10.60 5.52
N THR A 209 24.46 -10.75 4.90
CA THR A 209 25.13 -12.05 4.80
C THR A 209 25.60 -12.52 6.18
N ALA A 210 26.16 -11.63 6.98
CA ALA A 210 26.58 -11.91 8.36
C ALA A 210 25.38 -12.28 9.27
N ALA A 211 24.27 -11.56 9.19
CA ALA A 211 23.06 -11.84 9.95
C ALA A 211 22.45 -13.21 9.60
N ARG A 212 22.51 -13.61 8.32
CA ARG A 212 22.11 -14.95 7.86
C ARG A 212 22.98 -16.05 8.45
N LEU A 213 24.29 -15.86 8.43
CA LEU A 213 25.27 -16.85 8.95
C LEU A 213 25.14 -17.02 10.47
N GLN A 214 24.72 -15.97 11.18
CA GLN A 214 24.58 -15.98 12.64
C GLN A 214 23.23 -16.51 13.16
N GLY A 215 22.30 -16.91 12.29
CA GLY A 215 20.98 -17.42 12.69
C GLY A 215 20.14 -16.42 13.52
N ARG A 216 20.48 -15.14 13.50
CA ARG A 216 20.01 -14.08 14.41
C ARG A 216 18.59 -13.58 14.17
N MET A 217 17.72 -14.42 13.56
CA MET A 217 16.29 -14.08 13.40
C MET A 217 15.38 -14.74 14.45
N ALA A 218 15.89 -14.92 15.69
CA ALA A 218 15.12 -15.51 16.79
C ALA A 218 14.44 -14.43 17.64
N GLY A 219 13.47 -13.73 17.06
CA GLY A 219 12.45 -13.02 17.85
C GLY A 219 11.29 -13.98 18.22
N GLU A 220 10.44 -13.61 19.20
CA GLU A 220 9.24 -14.39 19.55
C GLU A 220 8.43 -14.77 18.30
N SER A 221 7.93 -16.00 18.25
CA SER A 221 7.10 -16.43 17.12
C SER A 221 5.79 -15.61 17.07
N LEU A 222 5.26 -15.39 15.89
CA LEU A 222 4.00 -14.66 15.72
C LEU A 222 2.86 -15.28 16.55
N LEU A 223 2.85 -16.61 16.68
CA LEU A 223 1.88 -17.35 17.48
C LEU A 223 2.03 -17.04 18.98
N THR A 224 3.26 -16.86 19.47
CA THR A 224 3.51 -16.48 20.86
C THR A 224 2.96 -15.08 21.14
N VAL A 225 3.21 -14.13 20.23
CA VAL A 225 2.69 -12.76 20.33
C VAL A 225 1.16 -12.76 20.28
N ALA A 226 0.56 -13.50 19.35
CA ALA A 226 -0.88 -13.60 19.18
C ALA A 226 -1.59 -14.19 20.43
N ARG A 227 -0.95 -15.14 21.12
CA ARG A 227 -1.48 -15.72 22.36
C ARG A 227 -1.29 -14.80 23.58
N LYS A 228 -0.21 -14.04 23.63
CA LYS A 228 0.18 -13.22 24.78
C LYS A 228 -0.51 -11.85 24.82
N TYR A 229 -0.81 -11.27 23.66
CA TYR A 229 -1.31 -9.89 23.53
C TYR A 229 -2.72 -9.86 22.92
N ARG A 230 -3.73 -9.54 23.71
CA ARG A 230 -5.11 -9.31 23.23
C ARG A 230 -5.16 -8.21 22.15
N GLN A 231 -4.29 -7.20 22.26
CA GLN A 231 -4.16 -6.11 21.33
C GLN A 231 -3.83 -6.56 19.91
N PHE A 232 -3.18 -7.73 19.76
CA PHE A 232 -2.90 -8.33 18.47
C PHE A 232 -4.19 -8.60 17.68
N TRP A 233 -5.16 -9.24 18.31
CA TRP A 233 -6.43 -9.56 17.68
C TRP A 233 -7.30 -8.32 17.48
N LEU A 234 -7.34 -7.40 18.45
CA LEU A 234 -8.11 -6.16 18.34
C LEU A 234 -7.61 -5.30 17.16
N LEU A 235 -6.28 -5.13 17.01
CA LEU A 235 -5.71 -4.39 15.91
C LEU A 235 -5.91 -5.13 14.58
N SER A 236 -5.74 -6.44 14.56
CA SER A 236 -5.96 -7.29 13.38
C SER A 236 -7.38 -7.14 12.83
N VAL A 237 -8.38 -7.25 13.71
CA VAL A 237 -9.79 -7.09 13.33
C VAL A 237 -10.05 -5.65 12.90
N ALA A 238 -9.59 -4.65 13.64
CA ALA A 238 -9.81 -3.24 13.31
C ALA A 238 -9.30 -2.91 11.89
N ILE A 239 -8.05 -3.29 11.59
CA ILE A 239 -7.45 -3.03 10.27
C ILE A 239 -8.17 -3.81 9.18
N PHE A 240 -8.48 -5.09 9.39
CA PHE A 240 -9.20 -5.89 8.40
C PHE A 240 -10.57 -5.32 8.04
N VAL A 241 -11.39 -4.94 9.02
CA VAL A 241 -12.75 -4.47 8.77
C VAL A 241 -12.78 -3.05 8.19
N VAL A 242 -11.83 -2.18 8.59
CA VAL A 242 -11.78 -0.82 8.05
C VAL A 242 -11.24 -0.83 6.63
N SER A 243 -10.19 -1.60 6.33
CA SER A 243 -9.71 -1.77 4.95
C SER A 243 -10.77 -2.39 4.03
N SER A 244 -11.62 -3.27 4.57
CA SER A 244 -12.77 -3.79 3.82
C SER A 244 -13.73 -2.66 3.41
N ALA A 245 -14.01 -1.74 4.31
CA ALA A 245 -14.90 -0.62 4.04
C ALA A 245 -14.30 0.38 3.04
N THR A 246 -13.05 0.78 3.26
CA THR A 246 -12.37 1.83 2.48
C THR A 246 -12.08 1.37 1.06
N PHE A 247 -11.48 0.19 0.87
CA PHE A 247 -11.16 -0.36 -0.45
C PHE A 247 -12.38 -0.86 -1.20
N GLY A 248 -13.35 -1.44 -0.49
CA GLY A 248 -14.62 -1.83 -1.09
C GLY A 248 -15.26 -0.65 -1.80
N LEU A 249 -15.41 0.48 -1.10
CA LEU A 249 -15.97 1.70 -1.71
C LEU A 249 -15.06 2.33 -2.75
N MET A 250 -13.76 2.43 -2.48
CA MET A 250 -12.81 2.96 -3.44
C MET A 250 -12.92 2.25 -4.79
N SER A 251 -13.10 0.92 -4.79
CA SER A 251 -13.22 0.13 -6.02
C SER A 251 -14.52 0.39 -6.81
N GLN A 252 -15.51 1.02 -6.21
CA GLN A 252 -16.83 1.25 -6.79
C GLN A 252 -17.16 2.73 -6.98
N VAL A 253 -16.25 3.66 -6.69
CA VAL A 253 -16.52 5.11 -6.74
C VAL A 253 -17.03 5.54 -8.12
N VAL A 254 -16.30 5.19 -9.19
CA VAL A 254 -16.67 5.61 -10.55
C VAL A 254 -17.94 4.89 -11.02
N PRO A 255 -18.06 3.55 -10.95
CA PRO A 255 -19.30 2.88 -11.31
C PRO A 255 -20.52 3.38 -10.54
N MET A 256 -20.40 3.53 -9.21
CA MET A 256 -21.49 3.98 -8.36
C MET A 256 -21.95 5.40 -8.67
N THR A 257 -21.04 6.31 -8.97
CA THR A 257 -21.39 7.70 -9.29
C THR A 257 -21.95 7.83 -10.70
N THR A 258 -21.46 7.07 -11.67
CA THR A 258 -22.03 7.06 -13.03
C THR A 258 -23.42 6.45 -13.05
N ASP A 259 -23.75 5.47 -12.19
CA ASP A 259 -25.10 4.92 -12.06
C ASP A 259 -26.11 5.93 -11.50
N LYS A 260 -25.62 6.93 -10.76
CA LYS A 260 -26.44 8.07 -10.28
C LYS A 260 -26.64 9.14 -11.36
N GLY A 261 -26.23 8.88 -12.62
CA GLY A 261 -26.37 9.80 -13.75
C GLY A 261 -25.27 10.87 -13.82
N ILE A 262 -24.21 10.75 -13.05
CA ILE A 262 -23.09 11.70 -13.06
C ILE A 262 -22.15 11.36 -14.22
N SER A 263 -21.64 12.40 -14.90
CA SER A 263 -20.72 12.21 -16.02
C SER A 263 -19.44 11.48 -15.58
N GLN A 264 -18.87 10.67 -16.46
CA GLN A 264 -17.65 9.91 -16.16
C GLN A 264 -16.48 10.82 -15.75
N GLY A 265 -16.35 12.00 -16.38
CA GLY A 265 -15.32 12.98 -16.03
C GLY A 265 -15.45 13.48 -14.57
N THR A 266 -16.69 13.77 -14.12
CA THR A 266 -16.96 14.15 -12.73
C THR A 266 -16.72 12.97 -11.78
N ALA A 267 -17.11 11.75 -12.15
CA ALA A 267 -16.89 10.55 -11.36
C ALA A 267 -15.37 10.29 -11.15
N VAL A 268 -14.57 10.46 -12.19
CA VAL A 268 -13.10 10.39 -12.14
C VAL A 268 -12.54 11.47 -11.21
N SER A 269 -13.08 12.68 -11.23
CA SER A 269 -12.67 13.77 -10.34
C SER A 269 -12.98 13.46 -8.86
N ILE A 270 -14.13 12.83 -8.58
CA ILE A 270 -14.50 12.37 -7.23
C ILE A 270 -13.48 11.33 -6.72
N LEU A 271 -13.09 10.36 -7.55
CA LEU A 271 -12.05 9.38 -7.19
C LEU A 271 -10.69 10.03 -6.95
N SER A 272 -10.35 11.04 -7.74
CA SER A 272 -9.09 11.80 -7.56
C SER A 272 -9.08 12.60 -6.27
N VAL A 273 -10.21 13.16 -5.85
CA VAL A 273 -10.34 13.86 -4.54
C VAL A 273 -10.16 12.87 -3.38
N LEU A 274 -10.70 11.64 -3.46
CA LEU A 274 -10.42 10.58 -2.49
C LEU A 274 -8.92 10.37 -2.31
N SER A 275 -8.21 10.24 -3.43
CA SER A 275 -6.76 9.99 -3.43
C SER A 275 -5.98 11.19 -2.89
N LEU A 276 -6.36 12.42 -3.22
CA LEU A 276 -5.75 13.64 -2.70
C LEU A 276 -5.96 13.76 -1.18
N ALA A 277 -7.17 13.48 -0.72
CA ALA A 277 -7.48 13.45 0.71
C ALA A 277 -6.67 12.39 1.45
N SER A 278 -6.44 11.23 0.83
CA SER A 278 -5.60 10.16 1.39
C SER A 278 -4.14 10.60 1.57
N ILE A 279 -3.57 11.38 0.65
CA ILE A 279 -2.23 11.96 0.81
C ILE A 279 -2.20 12.93 2.00
N SER A 280 -3.17 13.84 2.05
CA SER A 280 -3.28 14.82 3.13
C SER A 280 -3.46 14.16 4.50
N ALA A 281 -4.23 13.07 4.54
CA ALA A 281 -4.49 12.30 5.74
C ALA A 281 -3.20 11.67 6.33
N ARG A 282 -2.26 11.20 5.51
CA ARG A 282 -0.99 10.65 5.97
C ARG A 282 -0.18 11.68 6.76
N LEU A 283 -0.10 12.91 6.25
CA LEU A 283 0.60 14.00 6.93
C LEU A 283 -0.10 14.39 8.22
N LEU A 284 -1.42 14.51 8.16
CA LEU A 284 -2.25 14.86 9.32
C LEU A 284 -2.22 13.77 10.39
N ALA A 285 -2.35 12.51 10.00
CA ALA A 285 -2.31 11.37 10.90
C ALA A 285 -0.97 11.30 11.66
N GLY A 286 0.17 11.42 10.95
CA GLY A 286 1.49 11.45 11.60
C GLY A 286 1.56 12.52 12.70
N TYR A 287 1.14 13.75 12.39
CA TYR A 287 1.13 14.84 13.37
C TYR A 287 0.20 14.60 14.55
N LEU A 288 -1.00 14.06 14.32
CA LEU A 288 -1.99 13.80 15.38
C LEU A 288 -1.58 12.62 16.26
N LEU A 289 -1.03 11.55 15.69
CA LEU A 289 -0.61 10.35 16.41
C LEU A 289 0.55 10.62 17.37
N ASP A 290 1.42 11.60 17.06
CA ASP A 290 2.52 11.99 17.95
C ASP A 290 2.05 12.78 19.17
N ARG A 291 0.89 13.46 19.09
CA ARG A 291 0.39 14.35 20.15
C ARG A 291 -0.77 13.79 20.94
N PHE A 292 -1.56 12.92 20.36
CA PHE A 292 -2.78 12.41 20.96
C PHE A 292 -2.79 10.88 21.02
N TYR A 293 -3.69 10.36 21.82
CA TYR A 293 -3.85 8.93 21.98
C TYR A 293 -4.36 8.27 20.70
N ALA A 294 -3.53 7.44 20.07
CA ALA A 294 -3.77 6.89 18.74
C ALA A 294 -5.10 6.14 18.56
N PRO A 295 -5.57 5.30 19.52
CA PRO A 295 -6.88 4.66 19.39
C PRO A 295 -8.04 5.63 19.27
N VAL A 296 -8.00 6.77 19.97
CA VAL A 296 -9.04 7.80 19.88
C VAL A 296 -8.97 8.53 18.54
N ILE A 297 -7.78 8.94 18.11
CA ILE A 297 -7.60 9.59 16.80
C ILE A 297 -8.05 8.67 15.67
N GLY A 298 -7.63 7.39 15.68
CA GLY A 298 -8.07 6.39 14.70
C GLY A 298 -9.59 6.24 14.69
N SER A 299 -10.23 6.20 15.89
CA SER A 299 -11.69 6.09 16.01
C SER A 299 -12.42 7.30 15.42
N ILE A 300 -11.90 8.51 15.62
CA ILE A 300 -12.47 9.75 15.05
C ILE A 300 -12.35 9.72 13.52
N ILE A 301 -11.18 9.38 12.99
CA ILE A 301 -10.95 9.31 11.54
C ILE A 301 -11.88 8.25 10.91
N PHE A 302 -12.02 7.09 11.54
CA PHE A 302 -12.89 6.03 11.04
C PHE A 302 -14.38 6.39 11.16
N ALA A 303 -14.77 7.15 12.18
CA ALA A 303 -16.13 7.69 12.28
C ALA A 303 -16.42 8.69 11.14
N LEU A 304 -15.47 9.58 10.82
CA LEU A 304 -15.57 10.47 9.66
C LEU A 304 -15.64 9.68 8.35
N CYS A 305 -14.85 8.60 8.21
CA CYS A 305 -14.95 7.70 7.08
C CYS A 305 -16.35 7.08 6.96
N ALA A 306 -16.96 6.61 8.06
CA ALA A 306 -18.33 6.08 8.06
C ALA A 306 -19.35 7.12 7.57
N VAL A 307 -19.21 8.38 7.96
CA VAL A 307 -20.03 9.49 7.42
C VAL A 307 -19.79 9.63 5.90
N GLY A 308 -18.55 9.56 5.44
CA GLY A 308 -18.21 9.58 4.01
C GLY A 308 -18.88 8.44 3.23
N VAL A 309 -18.85 7.22 3.78
CA VAL A 309 -19.55 6.04 3.25
C VAL A 309 -21.04 6.31 3.11
N PHE A 310 -21.66 6.81 4.16
CA PHE A 310 -23.10 7.12 4.16
C PHE A 310 -23.44 8.15 3.07
N LEU A 311 -22.69 9.25 2.97
CA LEU A 311 -22.89 10.28 1.94
C LEU A 311 -22.72 9.71 0.52
N MET A 312 -21.67 8.92 0.27
CA MET A 312 -21.41 8.35 -1.04
C MET A 312 -22.53 7.40 -1.49
N ILE A 313 -23.10 6.64 -0.58
CA ILE A 313 -24.14 5.66 -0.92
C ILE A 313 -25.50 6.34 -1.08
N THR A 314 -25.88 7.23 -0.14
CA THR A 314 -27.25 7.77 -0.06
C THR A 314 -27.48 9.02 -0.90
N SER A 315 -26.45 9.87 -1.11
CA SER A 315 -26.60 11.13 -1.84
C SER A 315 -26.41 10.97 -3.35
N SER A 316 -27.12 11.78 -4.12
CA SER A 316 -26.86 11.99 -5.56
C SER A 316 -26.34 13.42 -5.85
N GLU A 317 -26.19 14.23 -4.83
CA GLU A 317 -25.69 15.61 -4.94
C GLU A 317 -24.17 15.62 -5.12
N ILE A 318 -23.69 16.23 -6.19
CA ILE A 318 -22.25 16.20 -6.57
C ILE A 318 -21.37 16.74 -5.43
N GLY A 319 -21.78 17.83 -4.79
CA GLY A 319 -21.05 18.42 -3.66
C GLY A 319 -20.88 17.46 -2.48
N LEU A 320 -21.93 16.75 -2.12
CA LEU A 320 -21.89 15.75 -1.04
C LEU A 320 -21.08 14.51 -1.41
N LEU A 321 -21.03 14.13 -2.69
CA LEU A 321 -20.19 13.04 -3.17
C LEU A 321 -18.70 13.41 -3.09
N PHE A 322 -18.32 14.65 -3.41
CA PHE A 322 -16.95 15.12 -3.20
C PHE A 322 -16.56 15.11 -1.71
N VAL A 323 -17.45 15.58 -0.83
CA VAL A 323 -17.22 15.54 0.63
C VAL A 323 -17.11 14.10 1.12
N GLY A 324 -18.04 13.23 0.73
CA GLY A 324 -18.03 11.81 1.09
C GLY A 324 -16.73 11.11 0.64
N SER A 325 -16.32 11.37 -0.59
CA SER A 325 -15.08 10.86 -1.17
C SER A 325 -13.84 11.33 -0.39
N ALA A 326 -13.77 12.63 -0.02
CA ALA A 326 -12.69 13.17 0.79
C ALA A 326 -12.63 12.52 2.19
N LEU A 327 -13.78 12.31 2.83
CA LEU A 327 -13.85 11.66 4.15
C LEU A 327 -13.41 10.19 4.11
N ILE A 328 -13.75 9.45 3.06
CA ILE A 328 -13.24 8.09 2.84
C ILE A 328 -11.73 8.12 2.61
N GLY A 329 -11.24 9.09 1.85
CA GLY A 329 -9.82 9.30 1.62
C GLY A 329 -9.04 9.54 2.92
N LEU A 330 -9.60 10.27 3.89
CA LEU A 330 -9.00 10.44 5.22
C LEU A 330 -8.80 9.09 5.93
N GLY A 331 -9.79 8.22 5.89
CA GLY A 331 -9.70 6.86 6.45
C GLY A 331 -8.59 6.05 5.77
N LEU A 332 -8.65 5.96 4.44
CA LEU A 332 -7.71 5.19 3.62
C LEU A 332 -6.26 5.64 3.82
N GLY A 333 -6.02 6.95 3.89
CA GLY A 333 -4.66 7.49 4.03
C GLY A 333 -4.04 7.26 5.39
N SER A 334 -4.84 7.30 6.46
CA SER A 334 -4.34 7.18 7.83
C SER A 334 -4.19 5.75 8.33
N GLU A 335 -4.87 4.78 7.72
CA GLU A 335 -5.01 3.41 8.21
C GLU A 335 -3.67 2.68 8.35
N GLY A 336 -2.82 2.75 7.32
CA GLY A 336 -1.50 2.13 7.33
C GLY A 336 -0.56 2.75 8.37
N ASP A 337 -0.56 4.08 8.49
CA ASP A 337 0.28 4.82 9.43
C ASP A 337 -0.17 4.57 10.88
N LEU A 338 -1.49 4.55 11.11
CA LEU A 338 -2.09 4.17 12.39
C LEU A 338 -1.68 2.75 12.80
N ALA A 339 -1.74 1.79 11.88
CA ALA A 339 -1.33 0.40 12.12
C ALA A 339 0.14 0.33 12.56
N ALA A 340 1.04 0.95 11.81
CA ALA A 340 2.47 0.97 12.11
C ALA A 340 2.78 1.64 13.46
N TYR A 341 2.12 2.78 13.75
CA TYR A 341 2.26 3.48 15.02
C TYR A 341 1.77 2.61 16.19
N MET A 342 0.57 2.01 16.08
CA MET A 342 0.02 1.16 17.14
C MET A 342 0.87 -0.08 17.39
N VAL A 343 1.40 -0.71 16.34
CA VAL A 343 2.32 -1.84 16.50
C VAL A 343 3.55 -1.41 17.32
N SER A 344 4.09 -0.22 17.11
CA SER A 344 5.24 0.28 17.87
C SER A 344 4.95 0.55 19.37
N ARG A 345 3.67 0.80 19.72
CA ARG A 345 3.23 1.15 21.08
C ARG A 345 2.71 -0.03 21.89
N TYR A 346 2.22 -1.06 21.22
CA TYR A 346 1.59 -2.20 21.90
C TYR A 346 2.42 -3.48 21.88
N PHE A 347 3.48 -3.55 21.05
CA PHE A 347 4.29 -4.76 20.90
C PHE A 347 5.79 -4.48 21.11
N PRO A 348 6.56 -5.51 21.57
CA PRO A 348 7.99 -5.38 21.76
C PRO A 348 8.73 -5.05 20.46
N LYS A 349 9.80 -4.24 20.54
CA LYS A 349 10.61 -3.83 19.39
C LYS A 349 11.12 -5.02 18.54
N HIS A 350 11.53 -6.13 19.21
CA HIS A 350 12.04 -7.32 18.53
C HIS A 350 10.97 -8.10 17.73
N SER A 351 9.67 -7.87 18.00
CA SER A 351 8.54 -8.48 17.28
C SER A 351 7.89 -7.54 16.27
N TYR A 352 8.32 -6.26 16.23
CA TYR A 352 7.70 -5.20 15.43
C TYR A 352 7.51 -5.58 13.96
N GLY A 353 8.57 -6.01 13.27
CA GLY A 353 8.50 -6.32 11.84
C GLY A 353 7.56 -7.48 11.51
N ARG A 354 7.52 -8.52 12.36
CA ARG A 354 6.63 -9.68 12.15
C ARG A 354 5.18 -9.34 12.38
N VAL A 355 4.89 -8.59 13.45
CA VAL A 355 3.52 -8.15 13.75
C VAL A 355 3.03 -7.20 12.67
N LEU A 356 3.83 -6.21 12.29
CA LEU A 356 3.46 -5.25 11.24
C LEU A 356 3.25 -5.94 9.89
N GLY A 357 4.12 -6.87 9.51
CA GLY A 357 3.96 -7.65 8.28
C GLY A 357 2.65 -8.45 8.25
N PHE A 358 2.27 -9.05 9.39
CA PHE A 358 0.99 -9.74 9.50
C PHE A 358 -0.21 -8.78 9.43
N ILE A 359 -0.12 -7.62 10.07
CA ILE A 359 -1.17 -6.60 10.01
C ILE A 359 -1.33 -6.08 8.58
N TYR A 360 -0.26 -5.83 7.84
CA TYR A 360 -0.34 -5.45 6.43
C TYR A 360 -0.84 -6.56 5.51
N PHE A 361 -0.56 -7.83 5.84
CA PHE A 361 -1.20 -8.94 5.15
C PHE A 361 -2.72 -8.90 5.37
N LEU A 362 -3.18 -8.74 6.61
CA LEU A 362 -4.62 -8.62 6.92
C LEU A 362 -5.25 -7.37 6.31
N TYR A 363 -4.52 -6.26 6.22
CA TYR A 363 -4.94 -5.07 5.49
C TYR A 363 -5.29 -5.39 4.03
N ALA A 364 -4.40 -6.11 3.32
CA ALA A 364 -4.66 -6.52 1.95
C ALA A 364 -5.83 -7.51 1.84
N GLN A 365 -5.95 -8.48 2.78
CA GLN A 365 -7.07 -9.41 2.78
C GLN A 365 -8.41 -8.72 3.09
N GLY A 366 -8.40 -7.74 3.99
CA GLY A 366 -9.57 -6.90 4.27
C GLY A 366 -9.99 -6.10 3.02
N ALA A 367 -9.05 -5.47 2.34
CA ALA A 367 -9.29 -4.77 1.08
C ALA A 367 -9.96 -5.69 0.05
N ALA A 368 -9.40 -6.89 -0.16
CA ALA A 368 -9.97 -7.89 -1.07
C ALA A 368 -11.39 -8.29 -0.67
N PHE A 369 -11.60 -8.57 0.63
CA PHE A 369 -12.92 -8.92 1.14
C PHE A 369 -13.95 -7.81 0.91
N GLY A 370 -13.59 -6.55 1.13
CA GLY A 370 -14.48 -5.42 0.92
C GLY A 370 -14.88 -5.23 -0.55
N ILE A 371 -13.93 -5.37 -1.47
CA ILE A 371 -14.17 -5.33 -2.91
C ILE A 371 -15.13 -6.45 -3.34
N PHE A 372 -14.86 -7.68 -2.87
CA PHE A 372 -15.73 -8.84 -3.09
C PHE A 372 -17.14 -8.60 -2.54
N LEU A 373 -17.24 -8.18 -1.27
CA LEU A 373 -18.51 -7.97 -0.58
C LEU A 373 -19.42 -6.98 -1.33
N LEU A 374 -18.89 -5.81 -1.70
CA LEU A 374 -19.66 -4.81 -2.44
C LEU A 374 -20.04 -5.28 -3.85
N GLY A 375 -19.14 -6.00 -4.52
CA GLY A 375 -19.43 -6.59 -5.81
C GLY A 375 -20.59 -7.59 -5.73
N GLN A 376 -20.61 -8.47 -4.71
CA GLN A 376 -21.70 -9.45 -4.51
C GLN A 376 -23.02 -8.76 -4.13
N ILE A 377 -22.98 -7.75 -3.26
CA ILE A 377 -24.18 -6.99 -2.90
C ILE A 377 -24.80 -6.33 -4.13
N TYR A 378 -23.97 -5.71 -4.97
CA TYR A 378 -24.45 -5.09 -6.21
C TYR A 378 -25.00 -6.15 -7.18
N GLY A 379 -24.29 -7.27 -7.39
CA GLY A 379 -24.76 -8.35 -8.27
C GLY A 379 -26.10 -8.95 -7.82
N ALA A 380 -26.33 -9.06 -6.51
CA ALA A 380 -27.57 -9.60 -5.96
C ALA A 380 -28.74 -8.61 -5.96
N THR A 381 -28.48 -7.31 -5.79
CA THR A 381 -29.53 -6.30 -5.54
C THR A 381 -29.67 -5.25 -6.65
N GLY A 382 -28.69 -5.14 -7.56
CA GLY A 382 -28.62 -4.10 -8.56
C GLY A 382 -28.34 -2.69 -7.96
N SER A 383 -28.02 -2.60 -6.66
CA SER A 383 -27.84 -1.33 -5.96
C SER A 383 -26.75 -1.38 -4.90
N TYR A 384 -26.03 -0.27 -4.76
CA TYR A 384 -25.06 -0.09 -3.66
C TYR A 384 -25.72 0.28 -2.33
N SER A 385 -26.98 0.71 -2.31
CA SER A 385 -27.67 1.13 -1.09
C SER A 385 -27.76 0.02 -0.05
N ALA A 386 -27.93 -1.23 -0.49
CA ALA A 386 -27.92 -2.39 0.39
C ALA A 386 -26.56 -2.64 1.07
N GLY A 387 -25.46 -2.10 0.50
CA GLY A 387 -24.13 -2.19 1.06
C GLY A 387 -23.83 -1.20 2.19
N ALA A 388 -24.67 -0.16 2.38
CA ALA A 388 -24.42 0.88 3.37
C ALA A 388 -24.35 0.32 4.79
N ILE A 389 -25.34 -0.48 5.17
CA ILE A 389 -25.44 -1.04 6.53
C ILE A 389 -24.27 -1.98 6.85
N PRO A 390 -23.95 -3.01 6.03
CA PRO A 390 -22.81 -3.87 6.27
C PRO A 390 -21.49 -3.12 6.43
N ILE A 391 -21.25 -2.12 5.58
CA ILE A 391 -19.99 -1.36 5.61
C ILE A 391 -19.90 -0.48 6.85
N ILE A 392 -20.96 0.23 7.21
CA ILE A 392 -20.99 1.06 8.43
C ILE A 392 -20.80 0.18 9.68
N VAL A 393 -21.39 -1.03 9.69
CA VAL A 393 -21.21 -1.99 10.78
C VAL A 393 -19.75 -2.43 10.88
N LEU A 394 -19.08 -2.73 9.74
CA LEU A 394 -17.66 -3.08 9.71
C LEU A 394 -16.80 -1.95 10.29
N VAL A 395 -17.03 -0.70 9.89
CA VAL A 395 -16.33 0.45 10.47
C VAL A 395 -16.60 0.59 11.95
N GLY A 396 -17.85 0.41 12.39
CA GLY A 396 -18.25 0.43 13.81
C GLY A 396 -17.51 -0.64 14.64
N ILE A 397 -17.36 -1.85 14.11
CA ILE A 397 -16.56 -2.92 14.74
C ILE A 397 -15.10 -2.49 14.86
N GLY A 398 -14.53 -1.88 13.80
CA GLY A 398 -13.17 -1.36 13.82
C GLY A 398 -12.95 -0.30 14.91
N ILE A 399 -13.89 0.66 15.03
CA ILE A 399 -13.88 1.69 16.08
C ILE A 399 -13.95 1.04 17.47
N ALA A 400 -14.86 0.11 17.68
CA ALA A 400 -14.99 -0.59 18.95
C ALA A 400 -13.71 -1.34 19.33
N CYS A 401 -13.09 -2.03 18.37
CA CYS A 401 -11.79 -2.71 18.59
C CYS A 401 -10.69 -1.73 18.99
N LEU A 402 -10.61 -0.56 18.35
CA LEU A 402 -9.60 0.46 18.70
C LEU A 402 -9.82 0.99 20.13
N LEU A 403 -11.04 1.33 20.47
CA LEU A 403 -11.39 1.85 21.82
C LEU A 403 -11.14 0.81 22.93
N MET A 404 -11.24 -0.50 22.59
CA MET A 404 -10.97 -1.60 23.52
C MET A 404 -9.48 -1.92 23.70
N MET A 405 -8.55 -1.26 23.01
CA MET A 405 -7.12 -1.56 23.10
C MET A 405 -6.48 -1.23 24.44
N GLY A 406 -7.04 -0.29 25.18
CA GLY A 406 -6.52 0.13 26.48
C GLY A 406 -5.20 0.92 26.38
N SER A 407 -4.59 1.26 27.54
CA SER A 407 -3.37 2.06 27.59
C SER A 407 -2.19 1.44 26.84
N TYR A 408 -1.26 2.27 26.38
CA TYR A 408 -0.02 1.81 25.76
C TYR A 408 0.78 0.89 26.69
N ARG A 409 1.35 -0.16 26.13
CA ARG A 409 2.19 -1.11 26.89
C ARG A 409 3.66 -0.76 26.85
N PHE A 410 4.09 -0.12 25.76
CA PHE A 410 5.47 0.31 25.60
C PHE A 410 5.49 1.82 25.34
N THR A 411 6.07 2.57 26.25
CA THR A 411 6.38 3.98 26.05
C THR A 411 7.64 4.09 25.20
N LEU A 412 7.65 5.01 24.23
CA LEU A 412 8.90 5.45 23.63
C LEU A 412 9.57 6.32 24.69
N ASP A 413 10.49 5.72 25.43
CA ASP A 413 11.27 6.42 26.44
C ASP A 413 12.34 7.23 25.72
N HIS A 414 11.98 8.44 25.25
CA HIS A 414 12.96 9.42 24.77
C HIS A 414 13.99 9.73 25.84
N LYS A 415 13.60 9.67 27.12
CA LYS A 415 14.54 9.85 28.26
C LYS A 415 15.59 8.75 28.40
N GLN A 416 15.32 7.52 27.93
CA GLN A 416 16.34 6.45 27.97
C GLN A 416 17.29 6.52 26.78
N VAL A 417 16.85 7.06 25.62
CA VAL A 417 17.73 7.30 24.47
C VAL A 417 18.64 8.48 24.79
N ASP A 418 18.08 9.57 25.28
CA ASP A 418 18.86 10.76 25.69
C ASP A 418 19.84 10.43 26.82
N ALA A 419 19.45 9.63 27.84
CA ALA A 419 20.31 9.17 28.90
C ALA A 419 21.38 8.16 28.45
N ALA A 420 21.11 7.36 27.43
CA ALA A 420 22.09 6.45 26.82
C ALA A 420 23.11 7.22 25.97
N ASP A 421 22.67 8.23 25.25
CA ASP A 421 23.54 9.11 24.47
C ASP A 421 24.40 9.99 25.39
N GLU A 422 23.86 10.56 26.47
CA GLU A 422 24.61 11.28 27.50
C GLU A 422 25.60 10.39 28.22
N ALA A 423 25.26 9.12 28.53
CA ALA A 423 26.17 8.17 29.13
C ALA A 423 27.29 7.76 28.16
N GLN A 424 27.04 7.72 26.89
CA GLN A 424 28.01 7.39 25.84
C GLN A 424 28.95 8.57 25.56
N GLU A 425 28.44 9.81 25.58
CA GLU A 425 29.26 11.03 25.50
C GLU A 425 30.18 11.20 26.74
N THR A 426 29.67 10.88 27.92
CA THR A 426 30.51 10.91 29.17
C THR A 426 31.58 9.85 29.18
N MET A 427 31.39 8.68 28.56
CA MET A 427 32.42 7.64 28.44
C MET A 427 33.45 7.92 27.33
N THR A 428 33.13 8.75 26.36
CA THR A 428 34.06 9.11 25.27
C THR A 428 34.77 10.43 25.45
N SER A 429 34.47 11.17 26.50
CA SER A 429 35.18 12.39 26.88
C SER A 429 36.57 12.03 27.46
N PRO A 430 37.70 12.42 26.82
CA PRO A 430 39.01 12.16 27.38
C PRO A 430 39.17 12.92 28.68
N VAL A 431 39.49 12.17 29.76
CA VAL A 431 39.88 12.74 31.03
C VAL A 431 41.14 13.58 30.79
N SER A 432 40.96 14.91 30.76
CA SER A 432 42.08 15.86 30.74
C SER A 432 42.70 15.87 32.14
N ASN A 433 43.85 15.20 32.26
CA ASN A 433 44.80 15.46 33.31
C ASN A 433 45.86 16.46 32.86
#